data_8ea1c16cdeac556e156553732ca00b9b
#
_entry.id   8ea1c16cdeac556e156553732ca00b9b
#
_cell.length_a   1.000
_cell.length_b   1.000
_cell.length_c   1.000
_cell.angle_alpha   90.00
_cell.angle_beta   90.00
_cell.angle_gamma   90.00
#
_symmetry.space_group_name_H-M   'P 1'
#
loop_
_entity.id
_entity.type
_entity.pdbx_description
1 polymer ?
#
loop_
_entity_poly.entity_id
_entity_poly.type
_entity_poly.pdbx_seq_one_letter_code
_entity_poly.pdbx_strand_id
1 'polypeptide(L)'
;MIINAKLIGKRIKEVRTARKMTQMLLAEKCDISDSYLSYIECGRKTPSLEVIIRIARELNTTVDSLLEGNQNTDTGTYEKEISEMMNNCSPYEKRVIYEMLHSMKVTIRQNRTLIESEIKTSIKAY
;
A
#
# COMPACT_ATOMS: atom_id res chain seq x y z
N MET A 1 14.25 1.95 6.59
CA MET A 1 12.78 2.04 6.46
C MET A 1 12.15 2.23 7.83
N ILE A 2 11.33 3.24 7.96
CA ILE A 2 10.64 3.54 9.22
C ILE A 2 9.17 3.17 9.06
N ILE A 3 8.69 2.28 9.94
CA ILE A 3 7.29 1.88 9.95
C ILE A 3 6.45 2.99 10.61
N ASN A 4 5.39 3.40 9.96
CA ASN A 4 4.46 4.37 10.52
C ASN A 4 3.43 3.67 11.41
N ALA A 5 3.79 3.49 12.67
CA ALA A 5 2.94 2.82 13.66
C ALA A 5 1.61 3.55 13.90
N LYS A 6 1.61 4.87 13.81
CA LYS A 6 0.39 5.68 13.99
C LYS A 6 -0.63 5.38 12.89
N LEU A 7 -0.17 5.23 11.65
CA LEU A 7 -1.04 4.93 10.52
C LEU A 7 -1.65 3.54 10.65
N ILE A 8 -0.83 2.56 11.03
CA ILE A 8 -1.30 1.18 11.29
C ILE A 8 -2.36 1.19 12.38
N GLY A 9 -2.08 1.84 13.51
CA GLY A 9 -2.99 1.91 14.65
C GLY A 9 -4.31 2.61 14.29
N LYS A 10 -4.23 3.68 13.53
CA LYS A 10 -5.40 4.42 13.05
C LYS A 10 -6.29 3.52 12.17
N ARG A 11 -5.70 2.77 11.25
CA ARG A 11 -6.45 1.85 10.40
C ARG A 11 -7.12 0.74 11.16
N ILE A 12 -6.41 0.15 12.14
CA ILE A 12 -6.99 -0.87 13.01
C ILE A 12 -8.21 -0.32 13.74
N LYS A 13 -8.08 0.87 14.31
CA LYS A 13 -9.18 1.52 15.02
C LYS A 13 -10.35 1.83 14.08
N GLU A 14 -10.10 2.33 12.90
CA GLU A 14 -11.14 2.63 11.91
C GLU A 14 -11.91 1.36 11.50
N VAL A 15 -11.23 0.28 11.18
CA VAL A 15 -11.87 -0.98 10.82
C VAL A 15 -12.62 -1.58 12.00
N ARG A 16 -12.01 -1.55 13.19
CA ARG A 16 -12.64 -2.04 14.41
C ARG A 16 -13.96 -1.31 14.71
N THR A 17 -13.93 0.02 14.66
CA THR A 17 -15.13 0.85 14.91
C THR A 17 -16.19 0.63 13.83
N ALA A 18 -15.79 0.51 12.57
CA ALA A 18 -16.70 0.19 11.46
C ALA A 18 -17.40 -1.16 11.66
N ARG A 19 -16.73 -2.11 12.31
CA ARG A 19 -17.28 -3.42 12.67
C ARG A 19 -18.02 -3.42 14.00
N LYS A 20 -18.15 -2.27 14.64
CA LYS A 20 -18.83 -2.09 15.94
C LYS A 20 -18.23 -2.96 17.05
N MET A 21 -16.92 -3.14 17.04
CA MET A 21 -16.19 -3.88 18.05
C MET A 21 -15.56 -2.91 19.05
N THR A 22 -15.57 -3.29 20.34
CA THR A 22 -14.81 -2.58 21.38
C THR A 22 -13.36 -3.03 21.35
N GLN A 23 -12.45 -2.24 21.90
CA GLN A 23 -11.05 -2.65 22.08
C GLN A 23 -10.95 -3.94 22.88
N MET A 24 -11.73 -4.03 23.97
CA MET A 24 -11.74 -5.22 24.82
C MET A 24 -12.10 -6.49 24.04
N LEU A 25 -13.14 -6.41 23.20
CA LEU A 25 -13.57 -7.55 22.40
C LEU A 25 -12.52 -7.97 21.40
N LEU A 26 -11.93 -7.01 20.68
CA LEU A 26 -10.89 -7.31 19.71
C LEU A 26 -9.65 -7.90 20.38
N ALA A 27 -9.22 -7.31 21.50
CA ALA A 27 -8.08 -7.80 22.27
C ALA A 27 -8.30 -9.24 22.73
N GLU A 28 -9.48 -9.54 23.25
CA GLU A 28 -9.85 -10.90 23.65
C GLU A 28 -9.78 -11.88 22.49
N LYS A 29 -10.33 -11.51 21.34
CA LYS A 29 -10.31 -12.37 20.13
C LYS A 29 -8.90 -12.60 19.61
N CYS A 30 -8.03 -11.62 19.76
CA CYS A 30 -6.63 -11.70 19.30
C CYS A 30 -5.68 -12.28 20.35
N ASP A 31 -6.19 -12.63 21.53
CA ASP A 31 -5.39 -13.14 22.65
C ASP A 31 -4.25 -12.19 23.04
N ILE A 32 -4.58 -10.91 23.15
CA ILE A 32 -3.67 -9.85 23.62
C ILE A 32 -4.38 -9.03 24.70
N SER A 33 -3.60 -8.28 25.49
CA SER A 33 -4.17 -7.42 26.51
C SER A 33 -4.83 -6.17 25.91
N ASP A 34 -5.82 -5.62 26.61
CA ASP A 34 -6.44 -4.35 26.23
C ASP A 34 -5.43 -3.23 26.14
N SER A 35 -4.49 -3.19 27.09
CA SER A 35 -3.42 -2.19 27.14
C SER A 35 -2.53 -2.27 25.90
N TYR A 36 -2.17 -3.49 25.48
CA TYR A 36 -1.34 -3.70 24.31
C TYR A 36 -2.06 -3.21 23.04
N LEU A 37 -3.33 -3.57 22.88
CA LEU A 37 -4.12 -3.09 21.74
C LEU A 37 -4.27 -1.58 21.74
N SER A 38 -4.48 -0.99 22.91
CA SER A 38 -4.56 0.47 23.07
C SER A 38 -3.26 1.15 22.61
N TYR A 39 -2.11 0.62 22.98
CA TYR A 39 -0.81 1.14 22.54
C TYR A 39 -0.61 1.01 21.02
N ILE A 40 -1.08 -0.09 20.45
CA ILE A 40 -1.04 -0.29 18.99
C ILE A 40 -1.90 0.77 18.29
N GLU A 41 -3.14 0.95 18.72
CA GLU A 41 -4.07 1.92 18.12
C GLU A 41 -3.61 3.36 18.28
N CYS A 42 -2.88 3.67 19.34
CA CYS A 42 -2.30 5.01 19.56
C CYS A 42 -0.98 5.22 18.85
N GLY A 43 -0.44 4.19 18.22
CA GLY A 43 0.85 4.28 17.51
C GLY A 43 2.07 4.26 18.42
N ARG A 44 1.90 3.90 19.70
CA ARG A 44 3.00 3.82 20.66
C ARG A 44 3.79 2.53 20.55
N LYS A 45 3.16 1.48 20.04
CA LYS A 45 3.81 0.18 19.79
C LYS A 45 3.45 -0.32 18.41
N THR A 46 4.43 -0.92 17.74
CA THR A 46 4.21 -1.63 16.49
C THR A 46 3.81 -3.06 16.81
N PRO A 47 2.71 -3.57 16.24
CA PRO A 47 2.34 -4.96 16.48
C PRO A 47 3.37 -5.90 15.88
N SER A 48 3.58 -7.06 16.53
CA SER A 48 4.38 -8.13 15.96
C SER A 48 3.67 -8.68 14.71
N LEU A 49 4.43 -9.38 13.86
CA LEU A 49 3.85 -9.99 12.67
C LEU A 49 2.70 -10.93 13.00
N GLU A 50 2.86 -11.76 14.04
CA GLU A 50 1.81 -12.68 14.49
C GLU A 50 0.56 -11.93 14.96
N VAL A 51 0.74 -10.87 15.72
CA VAL A 51 -0.39 -10.08 16.25
C VAL A 51 -1.14 -9.37 15.12
N ILE A 52 -0.45 -8.79 14.13
CA ILE A 52 -1.13 -8.11 13.04
C ILE A 52 -1.91 -9.08 12.14
N ILE A 53 -1.41 -10.29 11.99
CA ILE A 53 -2.13 -11.34 11.24
C ILE A 53 -3.41 -11.73 11.99
N ARG A 54 -3.35 -11.88 13.32
CA ARG A 54 -4.52 -12.16 14.15
C ARG A 54 -5.55 -11.03 14.07
N ILE A 55 -5.11 -9.78 14.19
CA ILE A 55 -5.97 -8.61 14.10
C ILE A 55 -6.68 -8.56 12.73
N ALA A 56 -5.93 -8.74 11.65
CA ALA A 56 -6.51 -8.75 10.30
C ALA A 56 -7.56 -9.84 10.14
N ARG A 57 -7.29 -11.03 10.66
CA ARG A 57 -8.22 -12.16 10.63
C ARG A 57 -9.51 -11.85 11.38
N GLU A 58 -9.40 -11.36 12.61
CA GLU A 58 -10.56 -11.06 13.45
C GLU A 58 -11.39 -9.88 12.92
N LEU A 59 -10.76 -8.94 12.26
CA LEU A 59 -11.43 -7.82 11.60
C LEU A 59 -11.93 -8.16 10.21
N ASN A 60 -11.66 -9.37 9.72
CA ASN A 60 -12.00 -9.82 8.37
C ASN A 60 -11.48 -8.84 7.29
N THR A 61 -10.25 -8.44 7.44
CA THR A 61 -9.53 -7.59 6.49
C THR A 61 -8.18 -8.23 6.17
N THR A 62 -7.43 -7.63 5.28
CA THR A 62 -6.11 -8.13 4.90
C THR A 62 -5.00 -7.38 5.66
N VAL A 63 -3.87 -8.05 5.86
CA VAL A 63 -2.68 -7.39 6.43
C VAL A 63 -2.22 -6.26 5.52
N ASP A 64 -2.26 -6.45 4.21
CA ASP A 64 -1.90 -5.41 3.23
C ASP A 64 -2.73 -4.14 3.41
N SER A 65 -4.03 -4.29 3.65
CA SER A 65 -4.93 -3.17 3.90
C SER A 65 -4.53 -2.39 5.16
N LEU A 66 -4.15 -3.09 6.22
CA LEU A 66 -3.72 -2.46 7.47
C LEU A 66 -2.35 -1.77 7.34
N LEU A 67 -1.48 -2.28 6.49
CA LEU A 67 -0.13 -1.76 6.28
C LEU A 67 -0.04 -0.73 5.15
N GLU A 68 -1.14 -0.44 4.48
CA GLU A 68 -1.18 0.50 3.37
C GLU A 68 -0.61 1.86 3.77
N GLY A 69 0.27 2.40 2.94
CA GLY A 69 0.97 3.65 3.23
C GLY A 69 2.31 3.47 3.91
N ASN A 70 2.64 2.27 4.39
CA ASN A 70 3.95 1.95 4.97
C ASN A 70 4.94 1.40 3.95
N GLN A 71 4.44 0.95 2.81
CA GLN A 71 5.30 0.50 1.72
C GLN A 71 5.82 1.70 0.95
N ASN A 72 7.01 1.54 0.36
CA ASN A 72 7.61 2.61 -0.41
C ASN A 72 6.72 2.94 -1.62
N THR A 73 6.14 4.13 -1.61
CA THR A 73 5.04 4.52 -2.48
C THR A 73 5.45 5.29 -3.71
N ASP A 74 6.76 5.42 -4.00
CA ASP A 74 7.20 6.16 -5.17
C ASP A 74 6.61 5.63 -6.47
N THR A 75 6.31 4.32 -6.51
CA THR A 75 5.64 3.68 -7.63
C THR A 75 4.12 3.66 -7.49
N GLY A 76 3.59 3.59 -6.27
CA GLY A 76 2.16 3.49 -6.00
C GLY A 76 1.37 4.78 -6.29
N THR A 77 2.02 5.93 -6.22
CA THR A 77 1.41 7.23 -6.47
C THR A 77 0.91 7.34 -7.90
N TYR A 78 1.74 6.97 -8.86
CA TYR A 78 1.39 7.04 -10.28
C TYR A 78 0.31 6.03 -10.66
N GLU A 79 0.34 4.83 -10.10
CA GLU A 79 -0.70 3.82 -10.35
C GLU A 79 -2.08 4.31 -9.92
N LYS A 80 -2.17 4.95 -8.77
CA LYS A 80 -3.42 5.51 -8.27
C LYS A 80 -3.92 6.64 -9.17
N GLU A 81 -3.04 7.56 -9.56
CA GLU A 81 -3.37 8.65 -10.46
C GLU A 81 -3.85 8.14 -11.82
N ILE A 82 -3.17 7.15 -12.39
CA ILE A 82 -3.57 6.53 -13.66
C ILE A 82 -4.95 5.87 -13.52
N SER A 83 -5.18 5.14 -12.43
CA SER A 83 -6.47 4.52 -12.16
C SER A 83 -7.60 5.54 -12.06
N GLU A 84 -7.36 6.65 -11.36
CA GLU A 84 -8.33 7.74 -11.23
C GLU A 84 -8.63 8.40 -12.59
N MET A 85 -7.62 8.60 -13.41
CA MET A 85 -7.80 9.14 -14.76
C MET A 85 -8.69 8.25 -15.62
N MET A 86 -8.63 6.94 -15.42
CA MET A 86 -9.42 5.99 -16.20
C MET A 86 -10.87 5.84 -15.73
N ASN A 87 -11.21 6.32 -14.53
CA ASN A 87 -12.56 6.16 -13.98
C ASN A 87 -13.65 6.83 -14.82
N ASN A 88 -13.33 7.93 -15.48
CA ASN A 88 -14.28 8.69 -16.30
C ASN A 88 -14.26 8.29 -17.77
N CYS A 89 -13.51 7.28 -18.13
CA CYS A 89 -13.34 6.85 -19.51
C CYS A 89 -14.43 5.85 -19.91
N SER A 90 -14.91 5.97 -21.16
CA SER A 90 -15.78 4.96 -21.76
C SER A 90 -15.02 3.67 -22.02
N PRO A 91 -15.69 2.52 -22.23
CA PRO A 91 -15.02 1.27 -22.58
C PRO A 91 -14.10 1.40 -23.81
N TYR A 92 -14.53 2.17 -24.81
CA TYR A 92 -13.72 2.45 -25.99
C TYR A 92 -12.44 3.22 -25.65
N GLU A 93 -12.58 4.28 -24.86
CA GLU A 93 -11.44 5.09 -24.40
C GLU A 93 -10.46 4.27 -23.58
N LYS A 94 -10.96 3.41 -22.68
CA LYS A 94 -10.12 2.51 -21.88
C LYS A 94 -9.30 1.57 -22.77
N ARG A 95 -9.92 1.04 -23.80
CA ARG A 95 -9.24 0.14 -24.74
C ARG A 95 -8.13 0.86 -25.51
N VAL A 96 -8.41 2.06 -26.00
CA VAL A 96 -7.40 2.87 -26.71
C VAL A 96 -6.22 3.19 -25.81
N ILE A 97 -6.51 3.65 -24.57
CA ILE A 97 -5.47 3.96 -23.59
C ILE A 97 -4.63 2.73 -23.28
N TYR A 98 -5.26 1.58 -23.07
CA TYR A 98 -4.57 0.32 -22.82
C TYR A 98 -3.61 -0.04 -23.95
N GLU A 99 -4.08 0.02 -25.20
CA GLU A 99 -3.26 -0.31 -26.38
C GLU A 99 -2.06 0.64 -26.49
N MET A 100 -2.28 1.93 -26.26
CA MET A 100 -1.22 2.92 -26.29
C MET A 100 -0.20 2.70 -25.17
N LEU A 101 -0.66 2.46 -23.95
CA LEU A 101 0.23 2.16 -22.82
C LEU A 101 1.04 0.89 -23.06
N HIS A 102 0.42 -0.14 -23.62
CA HIS A 102 1.09 -1.38 -23.94
C HIS A 102 2.22 -1.16 -24.96
N SER A 103 1.93 -0.42 -26.03
CA SER A 103 2.93 -0.08 -27.06
C SER A 103 4.08 0.75 -26.49
N MET A 104 3.77 1.73 -25.67
CA MET A 104 4.78 2.57 -24.99
C MET A 104 5.67 1.74 -24.09
N LYS A 105 5.07 0.85 -23.29
CA LYS A 105 5.81 -0.03 -22.40
C LYS A 105 6.80 -0.93 -23.13
N VAL A 106 6.36 -1.52 -24.24
CA VAL A 106 7.21 -2.36 -25.08
C VAL A 106 8.36 -1.54 -25.64
N THR A 107 8.07 -0.35 -26.19
CA THR A 107 9.08 0.54 -26.78
C THR A 107 10.13 0.98 -25.76
N ILE A 108 9.70 1.38 -24.56
CA ILE A 108 10.59 1.77 -23.47
C ILE A 108 11.53 0.62 -23.10
N ARG A 109 10.98 -0.59 -22.95
CA ARG A 109 11.78 -1.76 -22.58
C ARG A 109 12.78 -2.16 -23.65
N GLN A 110 12.41 -2.06 -24.92
CA GLN A 110 13.31 -2.37 -26.04
C GLN A 110 14.48 -1.38 -26.13
N ASN A 111 14.26 -0.12 -25.78
CA ASN A 111 15.27 0.93 -25.88
C ASN A 111 16.01 1.22 -24.57
N ARG A 112 15.66 0.54 -23.50
CA ARG A 112 16.23 0.77 -22.16
C ARG A 112 17.75 0.65 -22.14
N THR A 113 18.30 -0.39 -22.76
CA THR A 113 19.73 -0.64 -22.80
C THR A 113 20.48 0.47 -23.55
N LEU A 114 19.91 0.96 -24.64
CA LEU A 114 20.48 2.06 -25.43
C LEU A 114 20.51 3.37 -24.64
N ILE A 115 19.41 3.70 -23.97
CA ILE A 115 19.29 4.91 -23.16
C ILE A 115 20.30 4.88 -22.00
N GLU A 116 20.39 3.76 -21.29
CA GLU A 116 21.34 3.58 -20.20
C GLU A 116 22.80 3.67 -20.69
N SER A 117 23.09 3.11 -21.86
CA SER A 117 24.40 3.18 -22.49
C SER A 117 24.78 4.62 -22.85
N GLU A 118 23.87 5.39 -23.44
CA GLU A 118 24.08 6.81 -23.76
C GLU A 118 24.32 7.67 -22.51
N ILE A 119 23.56 7.44 -21.45
CA ILE A 119 23.74 8.15 -20.17
C ILE A 119 25.12 7.85 -19.58
N LYS A 120 25.54 6.59 -19.58
CA LYS A 120 26.87 6.19 -19.09
C LYS A 120 28.00 6.83 -19.89
N THR A 121 27.85 6.90 -21.20
CA THR A 121 28.83 7.54 -22.09
C THR A 121 28.91 9.04 -21.80
N SER A 122 27.80 9.71 -21.62
CA SER A 122 27.74 11.14 -21.28
C SER A 122 28.39 11.43 -19.93
N ILE A 123 28.19 10.59 -18.94
CA ILE A 123 28.79 10.73 -17.61
C ILE A 123 30.31 10.54 -17.67
N LYS A 124 30.80 9.60 -18.49
CA LYS A 124 32.23 9.37 -18.65
C LYS A 124 32.95 10.47 -19.43
N ALA A 125 32.24 11.26 -20.23
CA ALA A 125 32.79 12.36 -21.01
C ALA A 125 33.11 13.59 -20.13
N TYR A 126 32.61 13.66 -18.93
CA TYR A 126 32.88 14.69 -17.93
C TYR A 126 33.79 14.17 -16.82
#